data_dc5e845f9050449e8647c2c1dbc7b385
#
_entry.id   dc5e845f9050449e8647c2c1dbc7b385
#
_cell.length_a   1.000
_cell.length_b   1.000
_cell.length_c   1.000
_cell.angle_alpha   90.00
_cell.angle_beta   90.00
_cell.angle_gamma   90.00
#
_symmetry.space_group_name_H-M   'P 1'
#
loop_
_entity.id
_entity.type
_entity.pdbx_description
1 polymer ?
#
loop_
_entity_poly.entity_id
_entity_poly.type
_entity_poly.pdbx_seq_one_letter_code
_entity_poly.pdbx_strand_id
1 'polypeptide(L)'
;MGSRFLILIFAFISLCYSQNEINIKNLAIIENIYFVKDSKKPFSGSAFSFSKLTREKILEFQIIDGKKNGIYSEWYINGKKKSKYNYQNNLKHGRYTTYYQNGKKKEKGFWKHGKNEGLCTYWFENGQRKKEGIYKSTKGVGLWSYWYPNGNIEREGYRNNGIKNGFWVYFYDIGVKKSKGNYFDDFKYGLWTFWYTNGNKQSEGYYKKDKKNSLWTNWYANKQKREVGLYIDNKEDGEWIYMSENGEKILSGYFNKGKKVKTWSHWYSGSRKKKQIEYNEGIIISELCWDKIGEIISCL
;
A
#
# COMPACT_ATOMS: atom_id res chain seq x y z
N MET A 1 37.76 63.89 4.59
CA MET A 1 37.58 62.53 3.98
C MET A 1 36.12 62.16 4.06
N GLY A 2 35.36 62.44 3.01
CA GLY A 2 33.93 62.21 2.97
C GLY A 2 33.63 60.85 2.24
N SER A 3 33.07 59.91 2.96
CA SER A 3 32.59 58.64 2.42
C SER A 3 31.22 58.85 1.75
N ARG A 4 31.17 58.75 0.41
CA ARG A 4 29.92 58.76 -0.35
C ARG A 4 29.28 57.35 -0.28
N PHE A 5 28.17 57.20 0.45
CA PHE A 5 27.31 56.05 0.37
C PHE A 5 26.54 56.08 -0.96
N LEU A 6 26.81 55.10 -1.82
CA LEU A 6 26.03 54.87 -3.04
C LEU A 6 24.80 54.04 -2.66
N ILE A 7 23.62 54.69 -2.62
CA ILE A 7 22.33 53.99 -2.45
C ILE A 7 21.94 53.46 -3.83
N LEU A 8 22.07 52.12 -4.02
CA LEU A 8 21.50 51.40 -5.14
C LEU A 8 19.99 51.22 -4.92
N ILE A 9 19.23 52.10 -5.58
CA ILE A 9 17.75 51.95 -5.65
C ILE A 9 17.46 50.83 -6.64
N PHE A 10 17.13 49.64 -6.14
CA PHE A 10 16.48 48.60 -6.93
C PHE A 10 15.05 49.04 -7.24
N ALA A 11 14.85 49.57 -8.42
CA ALA A 11 13.52 49.83 -8.96
C ALA A 11 12.86 48.44 -9.25
N PHE A 12 12.01 47.99 -8.35
CA PHE A 12 11.06 46.94 -8.66
C PHE A 12 10.09 47.52 -9.71
N ILE A 13 10.34 47.21 -10.98
CA ILE A 13 9.35 47.39 -12.03
C ILE A 13 8.30 46.33 -11.79
N SER A 14 7.27 46.63 -11.01
CA SER A 14 6.04 45.87 -11.00
C SER A 14 5.38 46.11 -12.37
N LEU A 15 5.61 45.22 -13.32
CA LEU A 15 4.80 45.08 -14.50
C LEU A 15 3.38 44.79 -14.05
N CYS A 16 2.56 45.84 -13.88
CA CYS A 16 1.11 45.71 -13.83
C CYS A 16 0.64 45.18 -15.19
N TYR A 17 0.70 43.89 -15.39
CA TYR A 17 -0.10 43.25 -16.42
C TYR A 17 -1.56 43.50 -16.05
N SER A 18 -2.26 44.34 -16.81
CA SER A 18 -3.73 44.33 -16.82
C SER A 18 -4.15 42.87 -16.98
N GLN A 19 -4.68 42.28 -15.92
CA GLN A 19 -5.14 40.90 -15.97
C GLN A 19 -6.39 40.82 -16.83
N ASN A 20 -6.19 40.53 -18.14
CA ASN A 20 -7.31 40.21 -19.00
C ASN A 20 -8.02 38.98 -18.43
N GLU A 21 -9.26 39.12 -18.01
CA GLU A 21 -10.09 38.03 -17.52
C GLU A 21 -11.05 37.56 -18.61
N ILE A 22 -11.19 36.25 -18.82
CA ILE A 22 -12.09 35.71 -19.83
C ILE A 22 -12.86 34.49 -19.31
N ASN A 23 -14.13 34.41 -19.67
CA ASN A 23 -14.89 33.17 -19.43
C ASN A 23 -14.41 32.12 -20.41
N ILE A 24 -14.15 30.87 -19.90
CA ILE A 24 -13.66 29.74 -20.73
C ILE A 24 -14.55 29.41 -21.93
N LYS A 25 -15.86 29.72 -21.88
CA LYS A 25 -16.77 29.54 -23.01
C LYS A 25 -16.40 30.38 -24.24
N ASN A 26 -15.65 31.47 -24.04
CA ASN A 26 -15.17 32.38 -25.08
C ASN A 26 -13.75 32.02 -25.57
N LEU A 27 -13.18 30.92 -25.07
CA LEU A 27 -11.91 30.36 -25.53
C LEU A 27 -12.13 29.19 -26.50
N ALA A 28 -11.27 29.12 -27.50
CA ALA A 28 -11.06 27.94 -28.34
C ALA A 28 -9.72 27.29 -27.98
N ILE A 29 -9.64 25.97 -28.13
CA ILE A 29 -8.41 25.19 -27.89
C ILE A 29 -8.04 24.53 -29.21
N ILE A 30 -6.89 24.88 -29.75
CA ILE A 30 -6.32 24.31 -30.97
C ILE A 30 -4.92 23.81 -30.61
N GLU A 31 -4.63 22.54 -30.80
CA GLU A 31 -3.33 21.92 -30.49
C GLU A 31 -2.83 22.21 -29.07
N ASN A 32 -3.72 22.14 -28.07
CA ASN A 32 -3.45 22.48 -26.66
C ASN A 32 -3.07 23.95 -26.41
N ILE A 33 -3.32 24.85 -27.35
CA ILE A 33 -3.15 26.30 -27.22
C ILE A 33 -4.52 26.97 -27.08
N TYR A 34 -4.66 27.84 -26.11
CA TYR A 34 -5.87 28.63 -25.84
C TYR A 34 -5.87 29.93 -26.67
N PHE A 35 -6.93 30.12 -27.43
CA PHE A 35 -7.19 31.34 -28.20
C PHE A 35 -8.51 31.97 -27.76
N VAL A 36 -8.63 33.28 -27.84
CA VAL A 36 -9.95 33.91 -27.83
C VAL A 36 -10.68 33.42 -29.10
N LYS A 37 -11.97 33.07 -29.01
CA LYS A 37 -12.76 32.69 -30.18
C LYS A 37 -12.63 33.79 -31.26
N ASP A 38 -12.50 33.32 -32.50
CA ASP A 38 -12.35 34.20 -33.68
C ASP A 38 -11.05 35.04 -33.68
N SER A 39 -10.10 34.76 -32.80
CA SER A 39 -8.78 35.38 -32.76
C SER A 39 -7.68 34.45 -33.22
N LYS A 40 -6.71 34.93 -33.95
CA LYS A 40 -5.50 34.21 -34.34
C LYS A 40 -4.37 34.33 -33.30
N LYS A 41 -4.54 35.19 -32.27
CA LYS A 41 -3.51 35.39 -31.25
C LYS A 41 -3.78 34.49 -30.05
N PRO A 42 -2.76 33.78 -29.54
CA PRO A 42 -2.88 33.05 -28.30
C PRO A 42 -3.30 33.97 -27.14
N PHE A 43 -4.15 33.45 -26.25
CA PHE A 43 -4.62 34.22 -25.10
C PHE A 43 -3.57 34.28 -23.98
N SER A 44 -3.43 35.43 -23.34
CA SER A 44 -2.69 35.60 -22.08
C SER A 44 -3.59 36.35 -21.08
N GLY A 45 -3.79 35.76 -19.89
CA GLY A 45 -4.67 36.28 -18.86
C GLY A 45 -5.22 35.22 -17.94
N SER A 46 -6.25 35.55 -17.18
CA SER A 46 -6.98 34.67 -16.28
C SER A 46 -8.24 34.11 -16.94
N ALA A 47 -8.39 32.78 -16.98
CA ALA A 47 -9.59 32.15 -17.50
C ALA A 47 -10.43 31.59 -16.36
N PHE A 48 -11.75 31.76 -16.41
CA PHE A 48 -12.66 31.35 -15.35
C PHE A 48 -13.94 30.73 -15.87
N SER A 49 -14.65 30.02 -14.99
CA SER A 49 -15.99 29.52 -15.25
C SER A 49 -16.85 29.62 -13.98
N PHE A 50 -18.14 29.91 -14.20
CA PHE A 50 -19.14 29.93 -13.14
C PHE A 50 -20.06 28.71 -13.23
N SER A 51 -20.55 28.27 -12.08
CA SER A 51 -21.64 27.30 -12.00
C SER A 51 -22.91 27.89 -12.66
N LYS A 52 -23.55 27.10 -13.51
CA LYS A 52 -24.87 27.47 -14.06
C LYS A 52 -25.95 27.54 -13.00
N LEU A 53 -25.79 26.77 -11.90
CA LEU A 53 -26.79 26.64 -10.84
C LEU A 53 -26.64 27.72 -9.75
N THR A 54 -25.40 27.90 -9.21
CA THR A 54 -25.16 28.82 -8.08
C THR A 54 -24.60 30.16 -8.52
N ARG A 55 -24.19 30.31 -9.78
CA ARG A 55 -23.48 31.48 -10.34
C ARG A 55 -22.15 31.79 -9.63
N GLU A 56 -21.65 30.92 -8.77
CA GLU A 56 -20.35 31.05 -8.14
C GLU A 56 -19.22 30.56 -9.05
N LYS A 57 -18.00 31.09 -8.87
CA LYS A 57 -16.80 30.67 -9.60
C LYS A 57 -16.47 29.24 -9.23
N ILE A 58 -16.39 28.35 -10.22
CA ILE A 58 -16.06 26.91 -10.03
C ILE A 58 -14.72 26.52 -10.62
N LEU A 59 -14.14 27.40 -11.44
CA LEU A 59 -12.86 27.19 -12.10
C LEU A 59 -12.16 28.53 -12.35
N GLU A 60 -10.85 28.56 -12.13
CA GLU A 60 -9.98 29.67 -12.46
C GLU A 60 -8.56 29.18 -12.73
N PHE A 61 -7.93 29.68 -13.80
CA PHE A 61 -6.54 29.37 -14.10
C PHE A 61 -5.88 30.44 -14.96
N GLN A 62 -4.57 30.50 -14.86
CA GLN A 62 -3.75 31.47 -15.61
C GLN A 62 -3.27 30.86 -16.91
N ILE A 63 -3.24 31.66 -17.95
CA ILE A 63 -2.75 31.34 -19.29
C ILE A 63 -1.71 32.39 -19.68
N ILE A 64 -0.60 31.93 -20.22
CA ILE A 64 0.44 32.79 -20.86
C ILE A 64 0.72 32.18 -22.23
N ASP A 65 0.62 33.02 -23.28
CA ASP A 65 0.83 32.63 -24.67
C ASP A 65 0.06 31.35 -25.06
N GLY A 66 -1.22 31.32 -24.68
CA GLY A 66 -2.11 30.20 -24.95
C GLY A 66 -1.85 28.93 -24.13
N LYS A 67 -0.94 28.91 -23.18
CA LYS A 67 -0.60 27.76 -22.35
C LYS A 67 -0.96 28.00 -20.90
N LYS A 68 -1.51 26.98 -20.21
CA LYS A 68 -1.70 27.04 -18.74
C LYS A 68 -0.35 27.30 -18.09
N ASN A 69 -0.27 28.39 -17.30
CA ASN A 69 0.95 28.79 -16.63
C ASN A 69 0.60 29.50 -15.33
N GLY A 70 1.06 28.99 -14.17
CA GLY A 70 0.69 29.50 -12.87
C GLY A 70 -0.40 28.71 -12.18
N ILE A 71 -1.21 29.38 -11.35
CA ILE A 71 -2.21 28.75 -10.49
C ILE A 71 -3.43 28.31 -11.27
N TYR A 72 -3.88 27.07 -10.99
CA TYR A 72 -5.14 26.49 -11.42
C TYR A 72 -5.94 26.11 -10.18
N SER A 73 -7.16 26.60 -10.04
CA SER A 73 -8.05 26.35 -8.92
C SER A 73 -9.41 25.88 -9.38
N GLU A 74 -9.94 24.85 -8.72
CA GLU A 74 -11.32 24.40 -8.87
C GLU A 74 -12.05 24.44 -7.54
N TRP A 75 -13.36 24.64 -7.60
CA TRP A 75 -14.26 24.62 -6.44
C TRP A 75 -15.41 23.66 -6.68
N TYR A 76 -15.89 23.10 -5.62
CA TYR A 76 -17.15 22.36 -5.60
C TYR A 76 -18.34 23.34 -5.70
N ILE A 77 -19.49 22.82 -6.06
CA ILE A 77 -20.72 23.62 -6.17
C ILE A 77 -21.15 24.27 -4.82
N ASN A 78 -20.68 23.71 -3.69
CA ASN A 78 -20.90 24.26 -2.35
C ASN A 78 -19.87 25.34 -1.96
N GLY A 79 -19.12 25.90 -2.93
CA GLY A 79 -18.13 26.94 -2.74
C GLY A 79 -16.79 26.50 -2.13
N LYS A 80 -16.69 25.26 -1.61
CA LYS A 80 -15.44 24.75 -1.05
C LYS A 80 -14.43 24.41 -2.13
N LYS A 81 -13.15 24.67 -1.85
CA LYS A 81 -12.06 24.36 -2.77
C LYS A 81 -11.98 22.87 -3.06
N LYS A 82 -11.92 22.49 -4.34
CA LYS A 82 -11.79 21.12 -4.83
C LYS A 82 -10.34 20.79 -5.13
N SER A 83 -9.63 21.72 -5.81
CA SER A 83 -8.22 21.51 -6.13
C SER A 83 -7.47 22.83 -6.30
N LYS A 84 -6.17 22.77 -6.04
CA LYS A 84 -5.21 23.82 -6.39
C LYS A 84 -3.97 23.15 -6.96
N TYR A 85 -3.66 23.47 -8.21
CA TYR A 85 -2.45 23.03 -8.92
C TYR A 85 -1.63 24.24 -9.35
N ASN A 86 -0.36 23.99 -9.66
CA ASN A 86 0.43 24.89 -10.45
C ASN A 86 0.74 24.24 -11.80
N TYR A 87 0.78 25.04 -12.84
CA TYR A 87 1.10 24.63 -14.21
C TYR A 87 2.28 25.42 -14.72
N GLN A 88 3.05 24.80 -15.60
CA GLN A 88 4.07 25.43 -16.41
C GLN A 88 3.97 24.85 -17.82
N ASN A 89 3.69 25.69 -18.81
CA ASN A 89 3.56 25.29 -20.22
C ASN A 89 2.60 24.09 -20.41
N ASN A 90 1.37 24.17 -19.88
CA ASN A 90 0.34 23.13 -19.89
C ASN A 90 0.65 21.89 -19.05
N LEU A 91 1.84 21.74 -18.47
CA LEU A 91 2.19 20.62 -17.62
C LEU A 91 2.01 20.99 -16.15
N LYS A 92 1.48 20.07 -15.34
CA LYS A 92 1.48 20.24 -13.88
C LYS A 92 2.92 20.38 -13.39
N HIS A 93 3.18 21.44 -12.61
CA HIS A 93 4.50 21.74 -12.07
C HIS A 93 4.36 22.46 -10.74
N GLY A 94 5.16 22.03 -9.71
CA GLY A 94 5.09 22.66 -8.40
C GLY A 94 4.12 21.97 -7.43
N ARG A 95 3.86 22.60 -6.30
CA ARG A 95 2.99 22.07 -5.24
C ARG A 95 1.54 22.03 -5.68
N TYR A 96 0.84 21.00 -5.22
CA TYR A 96 -0.61 20.88 -5.40
C TYR A 96 -1.30 20.40 -4.11
N THR A 97 -2.60 20.68 -4.04
CA THR A 97 -3.46 20.16 -2.99
C THR A 97 -4.86 19.92 -3.58
N THR A 98 -5.45 18.77 -3.27
CA THR A 98 -6.85 18.48 -3.55
C THR A 98 -7.62 18.30 -2.24
N TYR A 99 -8.92 18.47 -2.29
CA TYR A 99 -9.78 18.44 -1.12
C TYR A 99 -11.01 17.58 -1.39
N TYR A 100 -11.60 17.06 -0.35
CA TYR A 100 -12.92 16.46 -0.36
C TYR A 100 -14.02 17.53 -0.36
N GLN A 101 -15.23 17.16 -0.67
CA GLN A 101 -16.39 18.07 -0.68
C GLN A 101 -16.70 18.66 0.68
N ASN A 102 -16.32 17.99 1.78
CA ASN A 102 -16.39 18.52 3.14
C ASN A 102 -15.34 19.59 3.46
N GLY A 103 -14.37 19.83 2.54
CA GLY A 103 -13.29 20.80 2.66
C GLY A 103 -12.01 20.27 3.29
N LYS A 104 -11.98 19.03 3.79
CA LYS A 104 -10.76 18.40 4.30
C LYS A 104 -9.81 18.04 3.14
N LYS A 105 -8.51 18.04 3.42
CA LYS A 105 -7.49 17.64 2.43
C LYS A 105 -7.72 16.20 1.99
N LYS A 106 -7.56 15.94 0.68
CA LYS A 106 -7.61 14.62 0.05
C LYS A 106 -6.21 14.15 -0.36
N GLU A 107 -5.43 15.07 -0.94
CA GLU A 107 -4.10 14.77 -1.44
C GLU A 107 -3.26 16.04 -1.47
N LYS A 108 -1.96 15.92 -1.17
CA LYS A 108 -0.97 16.98 -1.27
C LYS A 108 0.34 16.39 -1.78
N GLY A 109 1.00 17.11 -2.68
CA GLY A 109 2.28 16.66 -3.24
C GLY A 109 2.92 17.69 -4.12
N PHE A 110 3.80 17.22 -4.97
CA PHE A 110 4.55 18.02 -5.91
C PHE A 110 4.58 17.36 -7.29
N TRP A 111 4.43 18.16 -8.33
CA TRP A 111 4.57 17.77 -9.73
C TRP A 111 5.80 18.40 -10.34
N LYS A 112 6.55 17.65 -11.13
CA LYS A 112 7.65 18.15 -11.95
C LYS A 112 7.43 17.71 -13.40
N HIS A 113 7.19 18.69 -14.29
CA HIS A 113 6.94 18.44 -15.71
C HIS A 113 5.90 17.33 -15.98
N GLY A 114 4.74 17.42 -15.33
CA GLY A 114 3.63 16.48 -15.49
C GLY A 114 3.81 15.13 -14.78
N LYS A 115 4.85 14.92 -13.98
CA LYS A 115 5.11 13.71 -13.21
C LYS A 115 5.09 14.00 -11.70
N ASN A 116 4.51 13.10 -10.90
CA ASN A 116 4.61 13.19 -9.45
C ASN A 116 6.07 13.06 -9.01
N GLU A 117 6.50 13.93 -8.11
CA GLU A 117 7.87 14.01 -7.61
C GLU A 117 7.86 14.35 -6.10
N GLY A 118 8.78 13.76 -5.33
CA GLY A 118 8.91 14.06 -3.91
C GLY A 118 7.78 13.48 -3.04
N LEU A 119 7.64 14.00 -1.82
CA LEU A 119 6.68 13.52 -0.83
C LEU A 119 5.24 13.81 -1.25
N CYS A 120 4.40 12.77 -1.25
CA CYS A 120 2.96 12.85 -1.42
C CYS A 120 2.25 12.26 -0.21
N THR A 121 1.27 13.00 0.30
CA THR A 121 0.42 12.60 1.43
C THR A 121 -1.03 12.57 0.98
N TYR A 122 -1.73 11.51 1.36
CA TYR A 122 -3.15 11.28 1.09
C TYR A 122 -3.92 11.15 2.39
N TRP A 123 -5.14 11.59 2.41
CA TRP A 123 -6.02 11.53 3.58
C TRP A 123 -7.32 10.81 3.27
N PHE A 124 -7.94 10.26 4.27
CA PHE A 124 -9.34 9.85 4.25
C PHE A 124 -10.27 11.06 4.38
N GLU A 125 -11.54 10.88 4.06
CA GLU A 125 -12.54 11.95 4.15
C GLU A 125 -12.79 12.42 5.59
N ASN A 126 -12.54 11.55 6.59
CA ASN A 126 -12.56 11.93 8.01
C ASN A 126 -11.37 12.83 8.41
N GLY A 127 -10.37 13.01 7.54
CA GLY A 127 -9.19 13.85 7.75
C GLY A 127 -7.97 13.11 8.31
N GLN A 128 -8.08 11.82 8.63
CA GLN A 128 -6.94 10.99 9.02
C GLN A 128 -6.05 10.69 7.81
N ARG A 129 -4.74 10.50 8.04
CA ARG A 129 -3.82 10.07 6.98
C ARG A 129 -4.26 8.72 6.42
N LYS A 130 -4.14 8.54 5.10
CA LYS A 130 -4.43 7.30 4.39
C LYS A 130 -3.16 6.61 3.91
N LYS A 131 -2.27 7.36 3.28
CA LYS A 131 -0.96 6.88 2.82
C LYS A 131 -0.01 8.04 2.62
N GLU A 132 1.28 7.75 2.76
CA GLU A 132 2.35 8.73 2.52
C GLU A 132 3.58 8.02 1.95
N GLY A 133 4.29 8.69 1.06
CA GLY A 133 5.53 8.15 0.49
C GLY A 133 6.10 9.06 -0.57
N ILE A 134 7.28 8.70 -1.04
CA ILE A 134 8.03 9.49 -2.01
C ILE A 134 7.80 8.95 -3.41
N TYR A 135 7.53 9.86 -4.35
CA TYR A 135 7.52 9.58 -5.78
C TYR A 135 8.81 10.09 -6.45
N LYS A 136 9.30 9.32 -7.41
CA LYS A 136 10.30 9.73 -8.39
C LYS A 136 9.76 9.42 -9.77
N SER A 137 9.51 10.46 -10.57
CA SER A 137 8.90 10.32 -11.91
C SER A 137 7.63 9.44 -11.91
N THR A 138 6.68 9.70 -10.96
CA THR A 138 5.40 8.99 -10.77
C THR A 138 5.52 7.56 -10.21
N LYS A 139 6.72 7.05 -10.00
CA LYS A 139 6.95 5.73 -9.38
C LYS A 139 7.27 5.90 -7.89
N GLY A 140 6.62 5.11 -7.03
CA GLY A 140 6.90 5.12 -5.60
C GLY A 140 8.30 4.59 -5.29
N VAL A 141 9.04 5.30 -4.43
CA VAL A 141 10.39 4.92 -3.98
C VAL A 141 10.54 5.12 -2.47
N GLY A 142 11.50 4.43 -1.86
CA GLY A 142 11.77 4.57 -0.43
C GLY A 142 10.65 4.04 0.46
N LEU A 143 10.57 4.57 1.69
CA LEU A 143 9.58 4.17 2.67
C LEU A 143 8.18 4.67 2.30
N TRP A 144 7.19 3.78 2.40
CA TRP A 144 5.77 4.06 2.25
C TRP A 144 5.02 3.60 3.48
N SER A 145 4.18 4.47 4.03
CA SER A 145 3.32 4.19 5.17
C SER A 145 1.86 4.32 4.79
N TYR A 146 1.02 3.45 5.35
CA TYR A 146 -0.41 3.38 5.12
C TYR A 146 -1.13 3.30 6.47
N TRP A 147 -2.28 3.90 6.58
CA TRP A 147 -3.07 3.98 7.80
C TRP A 147 -4.49 3.49 7.58
N TYR A 148 -5.07 2.95 8.60
CA TYR A 148 -6.51 2.72 8.71
C TYR A 148 -7.29 4.03 8.93
N PRO A 149 -8.61 4.06 8.67
CA PRO A 149 -9.44 5.24 8.93
C PRO A 149 -9.49 5.69 10.41
N ASN A 150 -9.16 4.81 11.35
CA ASN A 150 -9.05 5.13 12.78
C ASN A 150 -7.72 5.81 13.15
N GLY A 151 -6.78 5.95 12.20
CA GLY A 151 -5.49 6.59 12.38
C GLY A 151 -4.33 5.65 12.74
N ASN A 152 -4.59 4.38 13.04
CA ASN A 152 -3.55 3.39 13.29
C ASN A 152 -2.83 3.01 11.99
N ILE A 153 -1.54 2.68 12.11
CA ILE A 153 -0.76 2.18 10.96
C ILE A 153 -1.35 0.85 10.48
N GLU A 154 -1.62 0.74 9.17
CA GLU A 154 -2.03 -0.50 8.50
C GLU A 154 -0.82 -1.31 8.05
N ARG A 155 0.13 -0.64 7.41
CA ARG A 155 1.36 -1.24 6.90
C ARG A 155 2.38 -0.19 6.55
N GLU A 156 3.64 -0.60 6.57
CA GLU A 156 4.75 0.22 6.09
C GLU A 156 5.83 -0.65 5.48
N GLY A 157 6.60 -0.09 4.57
CA GLY A 157 7.70 -0.80 3.93
C GLY A 157 8.25 -0.08 2.71
N TYR A 158 9.29 -0.66 2.14
CA TYR A 158 10.05 -0.04 1.07
C TYR A 158 9.51 -0.37 -0.32
N ARG A 159 9.52 0.64 -1.18
CA ARG A 159 9.24 0.52 -2.61
C ARG A 159 10.46 0.90 -3.44
N ASN A 160 10.62 0.19 -4.55
CA ASN A 160 11.57 0.53 -5.61
C ASN A 160 10.82 0.53 -6.95
N ASN A 161 10.87 1.64 -7.69
CA ASN A 161 10.15 1.80 -8.96
C ASN A 161 8.64 1.46 -8.90
N GLY A 162 7.98 1.69 -7.74
CA GLY A 162 6.56 1.45 -7.55
C GLY A 162 6.21 0.07 -7.01
N ILE A 163 7.12 -0.90 -7.03
CA ILE A 163 6.93 -2.27 -6.53
C ILE A 163 7.48 -2.41 -5.10
N LYS A 164 6.96 -3.37 -4.33
CA LYS A 164 7.48 -3.68 -3.00
C LYS A 164 8.84 -4.34 -3.13
N ASN A 165 9.83 -3.78 -2.42
CA ASN A 165 11.18 -4.33 -2.39
C ASN A 165 11.80 -4.03 -1.03
N GLY A 166 12.29 -5.05 -0.31
CA GLY A 166 12.78 -4.91 1.06
C GLY A 166 11.72 -5.21 2.12
N PHE A 167 11.94 -4.72 3.33
CA PHE A 167 11.18 -5.08 4.52
C PHE A 167 9.82 -4.41 4.58
N TRP A 168 8.77 -5.19 4.94
CA TRP A 168 7.39 -4.75 5.14
C TRP A 168 6.85 -5.27 6.47
N VAL A 169 6.11 -4.40 7.16
CA VAL A 169 5.35 -4.73 8.38
C VAL A 169 3.89 -4.39 8.14
N TYR A 170 3.00 -5.26 8.59
CA TYR A 170 1.56 -5.10 8.54
C TYR A 170 1.00 -5.15 9.95
N PHE A 171 -0.05 -4.41 10.22
CA PHE A 171 -0.72 -4.34 11.50
C PHE A 171 -2.21 -4.63 11.34
N TYR A 172 -2.86 -5.06 12.38
CA TYR A 172 -4.30 -5.04 12.52
C TYR A 172 -4.77 -3.61 12.80
N ASP A 173 -6.05 -3.33 12.62
CA ASP A 173 -6.65 -2.01 12.85
C ASP A 173 -6.61 -1.57 14.32
N ILE A 174 -6.45 -2.52 15.25
CA ILE A 174 -6.20 -2.30 16.69
C ILE A 174 -4.73 -1.99 17.02
N GLY A 175 -3.83 -1.90 16.01
CA GLY A 175 -2.41 -1.56 16.18
C GLY A 175 -1.48 -2.73 16.51
N VAL A 176 -1.99 -3.94 16.70
CA VAL A 176 -1.17 -5.15 16.90
C VAL A 176 -0.54 -5.58 15.58
N LYS A 177 0.72 -6.05 15.61
CA LYS A 177 1.39 -6.60 14.41
C LYS A 177 0.60 -7.78 13.86
N LYS A 178 0.42 -7.81 12.52
CA LYS A 178 -0.26 -8.86 11.77
C LYS A 178 0.73 -9.77 11.06
N SER A 179 1.70 -9.18 10.36
CA SER A 179 2.77 -9.92 9.70
C SER A 179 3.97 -9.04 9.38
N LYS A 180 5.14 -9.66 9.21
CA LYS A 180 6.34 -8.99 8.71
C LYS A 180 7.17 -9.93 7.85
N GLY A 181 7.94 -9.36 6.95
CA GLY A 181 8.88 -10.10 6.11
C GLY A 181 9.41 -9.24 4.97
N ASN A 182 10.20 -9.84 4.12
CA ASN A 182 10.77 -9.15 2.97
C ASN A 182 9.98 -9.44 1.69
N TYR A 183 9.94 -8.44 0.82
CA TYR A 183 9.55 -8.59 -0.58
C TYR A 183 10.78 -8.43 -1.47
N PHE A 184 10.81 -9.16 -2.55
CA PHE A 184 11.67 -8.96 -3.69
C PHE A 184 10.81 -8.98 -4.96
N ASP A 185 10.77 -7.84 -5.67
CA ASP A 185 9.95 -7.65 -6.88
C ASP A 185 8.47 -8.02 -6.67
N ASP A 186 7.83 -7.45 -5.60
CA ASP A 186 6.45 -7.70 -5.16
C ASP A 186 6.17 -9.13 -4.64
N PHE A 187 7.10 -10.08 -4.71
CA PHE A 187 6.95 -11.43 -4.17
C PHE A 187 7.51 -11.52 -2.75
N LYS A 188 6.82 -12.24 -1.86
CA LYS A 188 7.38 -12.59 -0.55
C LYS A 188 8.63 -13.45 -0.71
N TYR A 189 9.66 -13.09 0.05
CA TYR A 189 10.96 -13.76 0.02
C TYR A 189 11.58 -13.79 1.42
N GLY A 190 12.29 -14.88 1.75
CA GLY A 190 12.94 -15.04 3.05
C GLY A 190 11.95 -15.30 4.19
N LEU A 191 12.37 -15.02 5.41
CA LEU A 191 11.59 -15.29 6.62
C LEU A 191 10.38 -14.37 6.72
N TRP A 192 9.21 -14.97 6.96
CA TRP A 192 7.95 -14.29 7.28
C TRP A 192 7.41 -14.78 8.61
N THR A 193 6.95 -13.81 9.44
CA THR A 193 6.29 -14.08 10.71
C THR A 193 4.90 -13.48 10.69
N PHE A 194 3.92 -14.20 11.21
CA PHE A 194 2.52 -13.82 11.35
C PHE A 194 2.10 -13.89 12.81
N TRP A 195 1.16 -13.04 13.21
CA TRP A 195 0.64 -12.95 14.57
C TRP A 195 -0.88 -13.00 14.58
N TYR A 196 -1.44 -13.51 15.65
CA TYR A 196 -2.85 -13.36 16.00
C TYR A 196 -3.14 -11.94 16.50
N THR A 197 -4.43 -11.60 16.60
CA THR A 197 -4.88 -10.30 17.13
C THR A 197 -4.53 -10.09 18.62
N ASN A 198 -4.33 -11.17 19.39
CA ASN A 198 -3.85 -11.12 20.77
C ASN A 198 -2.31 -10.86 20.88
N GLY A 199 -1.62 -10.71 19.75
CA GLY A 199 -0.18 -10.44 19.71
C GLY A 199 0.73 -11.67 19.77
N ASN A 200 0.19 -12.87 19.97
CA ASN A 200 0.98 -14.10 19.97
C ASN A 200 1.31 -14.56 18.54
N LYS A 201 2.47 -15.21 18.36
CA LYS A 201 2.84 -15.79 17.06
C LYS A 201 1.77 -16.77 16.58
N GLN A 202 1.42 -16.67 15.30
CA GLN A 202 0.51 -17.57 14.60
C GLN A 202 1.27 -18.55 13.69
N SER A 203 2.22 -18.01 12.88
CA SER A 203 3.04 -18.85 12.02
C SER A 203 4.34 -18.14 11.65
N GLU A 204 5.36 -18.93 11.33
CA GLU A 204 6.67 -18.45 10.89
C GLU A 204 7.29 -19.46 9.93
N GLY A 205 7.88 -18.97 8.85
CA GLY A 205 8.58 -19.80 7.89
C GLY A 205 9.08 -18.99 6.71
N TYR A 206 9.73 -19.67 5.78
CA TYR A 206 10.36 -19.04 4.64
C TYR A 206 9.46 -19.07 3.41
N TYR A 207 9.50 -17.97 2.66
CA TYR A 207 8.93 -17.87 1.31
C TYR A 207 10.02 -17.75 0.26
N LYS A 208 9.78 -18.34 -0.91
CA LYS A 208 10.51 -18.13 -2.15
C LYS A 208 9.50 -17.84 -3.26
N LYS A 209 9.44 -16.58 -3.73
CA LYS A 209 8.46 -16.12 -4.74
C LYS A 209 7.02 -16.48 -4.36
N ASP A 210 6.56 -16.02 -3.18
CA ASP A 210 5.22 -16.27 -2.60
C ASP A 210 4.89 -17.74 -2.30
N LYS A 211 5.79 -18.68 -2.55
CA LYS A 211 5.61 -20.08 -2.19
C LYS A 211 6.27 -20.38 -0.86
N LYS A 212 5.55 -21.04 0.04
CA LYS A 212 6.15 -21.59 1.26
C LYS A 212 7.27 -22.54 0.89
N ASN A 213 8.41 -22.38 1.56
CA ASN A 213 9.60 -23.17 1.34
C ASN A 213 10.34 -23.34 2.67
N SER A 214 11.11 -24.44 2.84
CA SER A 214 11.82 -24.69 4.10
C SER A 214 10.89 -24.96 5.28
N LEU A 215 11.43 -24.89 6.52
CA LEU A 215 10.70 -25.20 7.75
C LEU A 215 9.64 -24.15 8.04
N TRP A 216 8.44 -24.61 8.40
CA TRP A 216 7.33 -23.83 8.91
C TRP A 216 6.90 -24.31 10.27
N THR A 217 6.65 -23.36 11.16
CA THR A 217 6.05 -23.60 12.47
C THR A 217 4.78 -22.80 12.59
N ASN A 218 3.70 -23.43 13.01
CA ASN A 218 2.45 -22.81 13.37
C ASN A 218 2.19 -22.99 14.88
N TRP A 219 1.55 -22.01 15.49
CA TRP A 219 1.23 -21.97 16.91
C TRP A 219 -0.27 -21.80 17.12
N TYR A 220 -0.76 -22.29 18.22
CA TYR A 220 -2.06 -21.92 18.78
C TYR A 220 -2.01 -20.50 19.37
N ALA A 221 -3.20 -19.93 19.63
CA ALA A 221 -3.30 -18.61 20.23
C ALA A 221 -2.76 -18.53 21.67
N ASN A 222 -2.63 -19.66 22.37
CA ASN A 222 -2.03 -19.82 23.70
C ASN A 222 -0.49 -19.95 23.67
N LYS A 223 0.17 -19.78 22.53
CA LYS A 223 1.62 -19.89 22.26
C LYS A 223 2.16 -21.31 22.13
N GLN A 224 1.38 -22.35 22.40
CA GLN A 224 1.82 -23.74 22.18
C GLN A 224 2.00 -23.98 20.67
N LYS A 225 3.02 -24.76 20.30
CA LYS A 225 3.18 -25.19 18.91
C LYS A 225 2.00 -26.04 18.51
N ARG A 226 1.45 -25.80 17.32
CA ARG A 226 0.37 -26.57 16.73
C ARG A 226 0.89 -27.62 15.74
N GLU A 227 1.79 -27.18 14.86
CA GLU A 227 2.39 -28.04 13.85
C GLU A 227 3.74 -27.51 13.39
N VAL A 228 4.61 -28.43 13.01
CA VAL A 228 5.94 -28.13 12.45
C VAL A 228 6.19 -29.09 11.30
N GLY A 229 6.67 -28.57 10.18
CA GLY A 229 7.04 -29.39 9.04
C GLY A 229 7.68 -28.58 7.92
N LEU A 230 8.17 -29.29 6.93
CA LEU A 230 8.85 -28.74 5.78
C LEU A 230 7.85 -28.46 4.64
N TYR A 231 8.01 -27.34 3.95
CA TYR A 231 7.38 -27.07 2.67
C TYR A 231 8.43 -27.00 1.55
N ILE A 232 8.08 -27.52 0.40
CA ILE A 232 8.77 -27.30 -0.87
C ILE A 232 7.72 -26.81 -1.87
N ASP A 233 7.86 -25.54 -2.32
CA ASP A 233 6.93 -24.91 -3.27
C ASP A 233 5.45 -25.04 -2.91
N ASN A 234 5.08 -24.75 -1.64
CA ASN A 234 3.75 -24.86 -1.04
C ASN A 234 3.24 -26.29 -0.80
N LYS A 235 4.02 -27.33 -1.06
CA LYS A 235 3.65 -28.71 -0.79
C LYS A 235 4.37 -29.18 0.47
N GLU A 236 3.64 -29.89 1.34
CA GLU A 236 4.26 -30.53 2.50
C GLU A 236 5.28 -31.57 2.03
N ASP A 237 6.42 -31.63 2.72
CA ASP A 237 7.51 -32.57 2.41
C ASP A 237 8.24 -32.96 3.70
N GLY A 238 8.82 -34.16 3.74
CA GLY A 238 9.52 -34.66 4.93
C GLY A 238 8.63 -34.93 6.13
N GLU A 239 9.20 -34.87 7.32
CA GLU A 239 8.49 -35.12 8.58
C GLU A 239 7.59 -33.95 8.98
N TRP A 240 6.38 -34.28 9.44
CA TRP A 240 5.41 -33.35 10.03
C TRP A 240 5.00 -33.83 11.41
N ILE A 241 4.97 -32.90 12.36
CA ILE A 241 4.59 -33.14 13.75
C ILE A 241 3.45 -32.18 14.10
N TYR A 242 2.38 -32.73 14.67
CA TYR A 242 1.21 -32.01 15.14
C TYR A 242 1.07 -32.18 16.65
N MET A 243 0.72 -31.11 17.33
CA MET A 243 0.59 -31.04 18.78
C MET A 243 -0.79 -30.53 19.17
N SER A 244 -1.27 -30.92 20.34
CA SER A 244 -2.47 -30.38 20.97
C SER A 244 -2.23 -29.00 21.56
N GLU A 245 -3.29 -28.32 21.99
CA GLU A 245 -3.20 -27.03 22.68
C GLU A 245 -2.45 -27.10 24.03
N ASN A 246 -2.31 -28.31 24.60
CA ASN A 246 -1.52 -28.57 25.81
C ASN A 246 -0.05 -28.88 25.49
N GLY A 247 0.33 -28.90 24.20
CA GLY A 247 1.70 -29.14 23.76
C GLY A 247 2.08 -30.62 23.62
N GLU A 248 1.13 -31.53 23.78
CA GLU A 248 1.35 -32.97 23.59
C GLU A 248 1.36 -33.33 22.11
N LYS A 249 2.24 -34.23 21.69
CA LYS A 249 2.27 -34.77 20.33
C LYS A 249 1.03 -35.62 20.09
N ILE A 250 0.23 -35.29 19.08
CA ILE A 250 -1.00 -36.04 18.75
C ILE A 250 -0.93 -36.77 17.42
N LEU A 251 -0.06 -36.30 16.50
CA LEU A 251 0.09 -36.87 15.17
C LEU A 251 1.48 -36.61 14.64
N SER A 252 2.11 -37.54 13.96
CA SER A 252 3.25 -37.29 13.08
C SER A 252 3.32 -38.29 11.95
N GLY A 253 3.99 -37.90 10.87
CA GLY A 253 4.21 -38.73 9.71
C GLY A 253 5.02 -38.01 8.66
N TYR A 254 5.07 -38.57 7.48
CA TYR A 254 5.88 -38.08 6.40
C TYR A 254 5.04 -37.73 5.19
N PHE A 255 5.36 -36.60 4.57
CA PHE A 255 4.86 -36.23 3.26
C PHE A 255 5.98 -36.35 2.20
N ASN A 256 5.57 -36.64 0.98
CA ASN A 256 6.36 -36.50 -0.23
C ASN A 256 5.53 -35.69 -1.22
N LYS A 257 5.96 -34.44 -1.50
CA LYS A 257 5.28 -33.50 -2.42
C LYS A 257 3.77 -33.35 -2.17
N GLY A 258 3.37 -33.29 -0.89
CA GLY A 258 1.99 -33.13 -0.44
C GLY A 258 1.18 -34.42 -0.31
N LYS A 259 1.76 -35.58 -0.58
CA LYS A 259 1.12 -36.88 -0.38
C LYS A 259 1.68 -37.57 0.87
N LYS A 260 0.79 -38.15 1.70
CA LYS A 260 1.24 -38.93 2.84
C LYS A 260 2.00 -40.17 2.37
N VAL A 261 3.13 -40.46 3.02
CA VAL A 261 3.97 -41.61 2.76
C VAL A 261 4.47 -42.16 4.08
N LYS A 262 4.94 -43.41 4.08
CA LYS A 262 5.47 -44.10 5.27
C LYS A 262 4.42 -44.18 6.40
N THR A 263 4.90 -44.41 7.61
CA THR A 263 4.08 -44.57 8.80
C THR A 263 3.63 -43.25 9.37
N TRP A 264 2.31 -43.08 9.55
CA TRP A 264 1.67 -41.99 10.30
C TRP A 264 1.22 -42.53 11.65
N SER A 265 1.66 -41.86 12.72
CA SER A 265 1.36 -42.26 14.09
C SER A 265 0.46 -41.25 14.77
N HIS A 266 -0.61 -41.71 15.39
CA HIS A 266 -1.52 -40.96 16.23
C HIS A 266 -1.30 -41.36 17.70
N TRP A 267 -1.47 -40.43 18.61
CA TRP A 267 -1.34 -40.65 20.04
C TRP A 267 -2.57 -40.20 20.81
N TYR A 268 -2.86 -40.92 21.91
CA TYR A 268 -3.70 -40.43 22.98
C TYR A 268 -2.96 -39.35 23.77
N SER A 269 -3.67 -38.58 24.61
CA SER A 269 -3.03 -37.77 25.66
C SER A 269 -2.20 -38.67 26.56
N GLY A 270 -0.99 -38.19 27.00
CA GLY A 270 -0.03 -39.01 27.73
C GLY A 270 0.87 -39.89 26.88
N SER A 271 1.00 -39.60 25.58
CA SER A 271 1.98 -40.20 24.66
C SER A 271 1.81 -41.69 24.33
N ARG A 272 0.67 -42.33 24.68
CA ARG A 272 0.37 -43.71 24.26
C ARG A 272 -0.09 -43.71 22.79
N LYS A 273 0.39 -44.69 22.03
CA LYS A 273 -0.05 -44.88 20.64
C LYS A 273 -1.54 -45.15 20.57
N LYS A 274 -2.23 -44.53 19.66
CA LYS A 274 -3.64 -44.68 19.34
C LYS A 274 -3.83 -45.45 18.04
N LYS A 275 -3.08 -45.04 17.00
CA LYS A 275 -3.22 -45.59 15.66
C LYS A 275 -1.91 -45.40 14.89
N GLN A 276 -1.54 -46.39 14.11
CA GLN A 276 -0.53 -46.29 13.05
C GLN A 276 -1.16 -46.60 11.70
N ILE A 277 -0.83 -45.84 10.70
CA ILE A 277 -1.31 -46.01 9.34
C ILE A 277 -0.10 -45.96 8.42
N GLU A 278 0.07 -47.00 7.62
CA GLU A 278 1.10 -47.03 6.57
C GLU A 278 0.51 -46.45 5.28
N TYR A 279 1.21 -45.48 4.68
CA TYR A 279 0.81 -44.85 3.43
C TYR A 279 1.85 -45.10 2.34
N ASN A 280 1.36 -45.33 1.12
CA ASN A 280 2.14 -45.24 -0.11
C ASN A 280 1.46 -44.25 -1.05
N GLU A 281 2.13 -43.11 -1.37
CA GLU A 281 1.67 -42.08 -2.27
C GLU A 281 0.22 -41.58 -1.96
N GLY A 282 -0.14 -41.54 -0.67
CA GLY A 282 -1.46 -41.10 -0.19
C GLY A 282 -2.49 -42.20 -0.03
N ILE A 283 -2.17 -43.45 -0.42
CA ILE A 283 -3.04 -44.62 -0.30
C ILE A 283 -2.69 -45.36 0.98
N ILE A 284 -3.69 -45.73 1.76
CA ILE A 284 -3.52 -46.55 2.97
C ILE A 284 -3.15 -47.98 2.56
N ILE A 285 -2.06 -48.50 3.12
CA ILE A 285 -1.58 -49.85 2.91
C ILE A 285 -1.99 -50.76 4.08
N SER A 286 -1.86 -50.26 5.31
CA SER A 286 -2.20 -50.97 6.52
C SER A 286 -2.54 -50.04 7.66
N GLU A 287 -3.31 -50.50 8.61
CA GLU A 287 -3.66 -49.81 9.83
C GLU A 287 -3.51 -50.72 11.04
N LEU A 288 -3.05 -50.14 12.17
CA LEU A 288 -2.96 -50.82 13.45
C LEU A 288 -3.44 -49.85 14.54
N CYS A 289 -4.35 -50.34 15.37
CA CYS A 289 -5.00 -49.52 16.38
C CYS A 289 -4.79 -50.11 17.79
N TRP A 290 -4.69 -49.23 18.77
CA TRP A 290 -4.55 -49.55 20.19
C TRP A 290 -5.62 -48.84 21.01
N ASP A 291 -6.07 -49.49 22.07
CA ASP A 291 -6.88 -48.82 23.09
C ASP A 291 -6.05 -47.96 24.04
N LYS A 292 -6.70 -47.36 25.06
CA LYS A 292 -6.02 -46.51 26.04
C LYS A 292 -5.08 -47.23 26.99
N ILE A 293 -5.20 -48.56 27.14
CA ILE A 293 -4.30 -49.37 27.95
C ILE A 293 -3.15 -49.97 27.15
N GLY A 294 -3.20 -49.89 25.81
CA GLY A 294 -2.14 -50.29 24.89
C GLY A 294 -2.38 -51.65 24.25
N GLU A 295 -3.56 -52.23 24.37
CA GLU A 295 -3.94 -53.46 23.69
C GLU A 295 -4.35 -53.20 22.25
N ILE A 296 -4.00 -54.14 21.36
CA ILE A 296 -4.37 -54.08 19.94
C ILE A 296 -5.85 -54.32 19.79
N ILE A 297 -6.51 -53.42 19.07
CA ILE A 297 -7.93 -53.47 18.76
C ILE A 297 -8.19 -53.34 17.26
N SER A 298 -9.40 -53.75 16.82
CA SER A 298 -9.83 -53.46 15.45
C SER A 298 -9.87 -51.96 15.17
N CYS A 299 -9.36 -51.54 14.02
CA CYS A 299 -9.51 -50.17 13.52
C CYS A 299 -10.94 -50.01 12.97
N LEU A 300 -11.86 -49.44 13.77
CA LEU A 300 -13.21 -49.11 13.33
C LEU A 300 -13.22 -47.76 12.60
#